data_b882082e6a832aecdde2633a4b45203a
#
_entry.id   b882082e6a832aecdde2633a4b45203a
#
_cell.length_a   1.000
_cell.length_b   1.000
_cell.length_c   1.000
_cell.angle_alpha   90.00
_cell.angle_beta   90.00
_cell.angle_gamma   90.00
#
_symmetry.space_group_name_H-M   'P 1'
#
loop_
_entity.id
_entity.type
_entity.pdbx_description
1 polymer ?
#
loop_
_entity_poly.entity_id
_entity_poly.type
_entity_poly.pdbx_seq_one_letter_code
_entity_poly.pdbx_strand_id
1 'polypeptide(L)'
;MISQRCVRILPFLLVAVLSMTTLIVWPGTFVDDLSDNKPDGWKRVGGTWKIKDGGYHGVEPGGVEGAVLIGDPKWGPDYSIEVKVWNAEGAWLAIHVRWMDIDNHYDWWIDLANKQGDLYIKKGAYAQKTVDNIPLDIKKEFSIKLVVEGFTLSGYFNGKQINTWQDKEKSFKTGVIGLFVWQGEAIFDDIVIEGENVPGNLAVNARNKLTDTWGRIRRGLAMP
;
A
#
# COMPACT_ATOMS: atom_id res chain seq x y z
N MET A 1 -61.85 -45.88 -43.98
CA MET A 1 -61.39 -45.69 -42.62
C MET A 1 -59.86 -45.40 -42.68
N ILE A 2 -59.49 -44.14 -42.62
CA ILE A 2 -58.10 -43.73 -42.70
C ILE A 2 -57.76 -43.12 -41.30
N SER A 3 -56.88 -43.84 -40.56
CA SER A 3 -56.45 -43.43 -39.24
C SER A 3 -55.38 -42.32 -39.36
N GLN A 4 -55.73 -41.13 -38.88
CA GLN A 4 -54.71 -40.03 -38.73
C GLN A 4 -53.94 -40.23 -37.46
N ARG A 5 -52.63 -40.52 -37.60
CA ARG A 5 -51.69 -40.49 -36.49
C ARG A 5 -51.22 -39.03 -36.23
N CYS A 6 -51.64 -38.48 -35.11
CA CYS A 6 -51.14 -37.18 -34.60
C CYS A 6 -49.72 -37.35 -34.15
N VAL A 7 -48.75 -36.75 -34.85
CA VAL A 7 -47.36 -36.60 -34.40
C VAL A 7 -47.30 -35.40 -33.45
N ARG A 8 -47.11 -35.65 -32.18
CA ARG A 8 -46.82 -34.61 -31.19
C ARG A 8 -45.35 -34.20 -31.32
N ILE A 9 -45.10 -33.00 -31.82
CA ILE A 9 -43.79 -32.37 -31.82
C ILE A 9 -43.61 -31.73 -30.44
N LEU A 10 -42.69 -32.30 -29.66
CA LEU A 10 -42.25 -31.72 -28.39
C LEU A 10 -41.24 -30.59 -28.67
N PRO A 11 -41.44 -29.35 -28.20
CA PRO A 11 -40.44 -28.32 -28.39
C PRO A 11 -39.28 -28.59 -27.39
N PHE A 12 -38.11 -28.85 -27.92
CA PHE A 12 -36.87 -28.85 -27.14
C PHE A 12 -36.55 -27.39 -26.75
N LEU A 13 -36.71 -27.07 -25.47
CA LEU A 13 -36.25 -25.80 -24.90
C LEU A 13 -34.73 -25.88 -24.74
N LEU A 14 -33.99 -25.24 -25.64
CA LEU A 14 -32.55 -25.12 -25.54
C LEU A 14 -32.24 -24.05 -24.47
N VAL A 15 -31.95 -24.47 -23.25
CA VAL A 15 -31.47 -23.57 -22.21
C VAL A 15 -29.99 -23.33 -22.46
N ALA A 16 -29.66 -22.16 -23.04
CA ALA A 16 -28.30 -21.71 -23.15
C ALA A 16 -27.82 -21.25 -21.77
N VAL A 17 -27.01 -22.09 -21.09
CA VAL A 17 -26.31 -21.74 -19.89
C VAL A 17 -25.14 -20.83 -20.28
N LEU A 18 -25.33 -19.52 -20.11
CA LEU A 18 -24.28 -18.53 -20.27
C LEU A 18 -23.33 -18.67 -19.06
N SER A 19 -22.25 -19.44 -19.21
CA SER A 19 -21.20 -19.51 -18.20
C SER A 19 -20.47 -18.16 -18.16
N MET A 20 -20.82 -17.33 -17.18
CA MET A 20 -20.02 -16.16 -16.82
C MET A 20 -18.68 -16.67 -16.26
N THR A 21 -17.65 -16.71 -17.08
CA THR A 21 -16.28 -16.86 -16.60
C THR A 21 -15.90 -15.57 -15.89
N THR A 22 -15.93 -15.57 -14.57
CA THR A 22 -15.31 -14.51 -13.78
C THR A 22 -13.80 -14.60 -14.01
N LEU A 23 -13.25 -13.62 -14.71
CA LEU A 23 -11.79 -13.46 -14.79
C LEU A 23 -11.30 -13.16 -13.37
N ILE A 24 -10.59 -14.10 -12.77
CA ILE A 24 -9.86 -13.84 -11.51
C ILE A 24 -8.65 -13.00 -11.93
N VAL A 25 -8.75 -11.69 -11.75
CA VAL A 25 -7.61 -10.79 -11.88
C VAL A 25 -6.84 -10.91 -10.59
N TRP A 26 -5.61 -11.40 -10.66
CA TRP A 26 -4.70 -11.41 -9.51
C TRP A 26 -4.19 -9.98 -9.33
N PRO A 27 -4.20 -9.43 -8.10
CA PRO A 27 -3.61 -8.13 -7.87
C PRO A 27 -2.13 -8.17 -8.23
N GLY A 28 -1.65 -7.13 -8.89
CA GLY A 28 -0.23 -6.92 -9.06
C GLY A 28 0.41 -6.57 -7.73
N THR A 29 1.68 -6.92 -7.57
CA THR A 29 2.43 -6.61 -6.36
C THR A 29 3.75 -5.95 -6.74
N PHE A 30 3.92 -4.72 -6.34
CA PHE A 30 5.20 -4.01 -6.38
C PHE A 30 5.91 -4.19 -5.05
N VAL A 31 7.18 -4.57 -5.08
CA VAL A 31 8.03 -4.70 -3.88
C VAL A 31 9.31 -3.91 -4.10
N ASP A 32 9.66 -3.09 -3.13
CA ASP A 32 10.95 -2.41 -3.07
C ASP A 32 11.57 -2.69 -1.70
N ASP A 33 12.58 -3.54 -1.67
CA ASP A 33 13.35 -3.91 -0.48
C ASP A 33 14.68 -3.14 -0.40
N LEU A 34 14.86 -2.16 -1.30
CA LEU A 34 16.01 -1.27 -1.37
C LEU A 34 17.39 -1.96 -1.30
N SER A 35 17.42 -3.29 -1.49
CA SER A 35 18.62 -4.12 -1.38
C SER A 35 19.68 -3.82 -2.44
N ASP A 36 19.29 -3.22 -3.54
CA ASP A 36 20.17 -2.78 -4.62
C ASP A 36 20.73 -1.35 -4.39
N ASN A 37 20.37 -0.72 -3.28
CA ASN A 37 20.69 0.66 -2.91
C ASN A 37 20.18 1.71 -3.91
N LYS A 38 19.08 1.42 -4.62
CA LYS A 38 18.48 2.33 -5.58
C LYS A 38 17.01 2.54 -5.27
N PRO A 39 16.58 3.77 -5.00
CA PRO A 39 15.17 4.10 -4.86
C PRO A 39 14.53 4.29 -6.25
N ASP A 40 14.52 3.24 -7.07
CA ASP A 40 14.06 3.31 -8.44
C ASP A 40 12.55 3.62 -8.51
N GLY A 41 12.20 4.63 -9.32
CA GLY A 41 10.83 5.09 -9.46
C GLY A 41 10.36 6.07 -8.39
N TRP A 42 11.11 6.26 -7.32
CA TRP A 42 10.77 7.24 -6.28
C TRP A 42 11.11 8.66 -6.69
N LYS A 43 10.15 9.57 -6.54
CA LYS A 43 10.31 10.99 -6.85
C LYS A 43 10.22 11.82 -5.58
N ARG A 44 11.30 12.50 -5.23
CA ARG A 44 11.33 13.43 -4.11
C ARG A 44 10.52 14.70 -4.42
N VAL A 45 9.67 15.09 -3.47
CA VAL A 45 8.92 16.36 -3.49
C VAL A 45 9.50 17.34 -2.48
N GLY A 46 9.95 16.87 -1.32
CA GLY A 46 10.54 17.68 -0.27
C GLY A 46 11.41 16.87 0.68
N GLY A 47 12.03 17.53 1.65
CA GLY A 47 12.94 16.90 2.60
C GLY A 47 14.26 16.39 1.97
N THR A 48 15.03 15.66 2.74
CA THR A 48 16.24 14.97 2.29
C THR A 48 16.02 13.47 2.37
N TRP A 49 16.25 12.77 1.25
CA TRP A 49 16.04 11.34 1.15
C TRP A 49 17.27 10.66 0.57
N LYS A 50 17.73 9.58 1.19
CA LYS A 50 18.90 8.80 0.75
C LYS A 50 18.79 7.36 1.24
N ILE A 51 19.46 6.43 0.58
CA ILE A 51 19.64 5.09 1.11
C ILE A 51 20.62 5.13 2.27
N LYS A 52 20.22 4.56 3.40
CA LYS A 52 21.00 4.45 4.63
C LYS A 52 20.59 3.19 5.38
N ASP A 53 21.58 2.41 5.83
CA ASP A 53 21.38 1.21 6.65
C ASP A 53 20.39 0.18 6.02
N GLY A 54 20.35 0.12 4.67
CA GLY A 54 19.50 -0.81 3.92
C GLY A 54 18.09 -0.31 3.64
N GLY A 55 17.72 0.91 4.05
CA GLY A 55 16.39 1.48 3.81
C GLY A 55 16.45 2.91 3.27
N TYR A 56 15.30 3.47 3.00
CA TYR A 56 15.14 4.83 2.48
C TYR A 56 14.97 5.81 3.65
N HIS A 57 16.05 6.48 4.00
CA HIS A 57 16.11 7.44 5.11
C HIS A 57 15.58 8.80 4.67
N GLY A 58 14.44 9.19 5.23
CA GLY A 58 13.84 10.51 5.08
C GLY A 58 14.16 11.40 6.28
N VAL A 59 14.51 12.65 6.01
CA VAL A 59 14.78 13.70 7.03
C VAL A 59 14.08 14.98 6.61
N GLU A 60 13.30 15.55 7.52
CA GLU A 60 12.67 16.86 7.38
C GLU A 60 12.68 17.59 8.73
N PRO A 61 13.51 18.65 8.88
CA PRO A 61 13.69 19.32 10.17
C PRO A 61 12.61 20.34 10.54
N GLY A 62 11.64 20.57 9.64
CA GLY A 62 10.54 21.54 9.80
C GLY A 62 10.57 22.65 8.76
N GLY A 63 9.40 22.95 8.20
CA GLY A 63 9.20 24.06 7.28
C GLY A 63 8.71 23.70 5.89
N VAL A 64 8.95 22.49 5.42
CA VAL A 64 8.45 22.01 4.13
C VAL A 64 7.99 20.56 4.26
N GLU A 65 7.10 20.15 3.41
CA GLU A 65 6.65 18.76 3.38
C GLU A 65 7.79 17.83 2.94
N GLY A 66 8.18 16.88 3.79
CA GLY A 66 9.26 15.93 3.52
C GLY A 66 8.72 14.65 2.88
N ALA A 67 8.42 14.67 1.57
CA ALA A 67 7.79 13.54 0.89
C ALA A 67 8.62 12.98 -0.27
N VAL A 68 8.48 11.66 -0.48
CA VAL A 68 8.81 10.95 -1.71
C VAL A 68 7.59 10.22 -2.24
N LEU A 69 7.44 10.19 -3.54
CA LEU A 69 6.27 9.65 -4.22
C LEU A 69 6.67 8.52 -5.16
N ILE A 70 5.81 7.52 -5.26
CA ILE A 70 5.93 6.40 -6.21
C ILE A 70 4.58 6.08 -6.84
N GLY A 71 4.64 5.47 -8.01
CA GLY A 71 3.49 4.93 -8.70
C GLY A 71 2.95 5.82 -9.80
N ASP A 72 1.86 5.36 -10.38
CA ASP A 72 1.09 6.01 -11.42
C ASP A 72 -0.36 6.14 -10.91
N PRO A 73 -1.07 7.23 -11.17
CA PRO A 73 -2.50 7.34 -10.85
C PRO A 73 -3.37 6.18 -11.40
N LYS A 74 -2.85 5.43 -12.35
CA LYS A 74 -3.49 4.22 -12.89
C LYS A 74 -3.39 2.99 -12.00
N TRP A 75 -2.57 3.00 -10.94
CA TRP A 75 -2.45 1.88 -10.00
C TRP A 75 -3.70 1.66 -9.14
N GLY A 76 -4.54 2.72 -9.00
CA GLY A 76 -5.82 2.66 -8.31
C GLY A 76 -6.97 2.14 -9.17
N PRO A 77 -8.23 2.14 -8.65
CA PRO A 77 -8.62 2.85 -7.43
C PRO A 77 -8.30 2.14 -6.11
N ASP A 78 -8.25 0.80 -6.09
CA ASP A 78 -8.16 0.01 -4.87
C ASP A 78 -6.76 -0.63 -4.75
N TYR A 79 -6.10 -0.38 -3.64
CA TYR A 79 -4.76 -0.88 -3.36
C TYR A 79 -4.41 -0.77 -1.88
N SER A 80 -3.32 -1.43 -1.50
CA SER A 80 -2.70 -1.24 -0.19
C SER A 80 -1.22 -0.90 -0.34
N ILE A 81 -0.68 -0.20 0.65
CA ILE A 81 0.75 -0.03 0.84
C ILE A 81 1.11 -0.45 2.26
N GLU A 82 2.12 -1.29 2.40
CA GLU A 82 2.73 -1.67 3.67
C GLU A 82 4.21 -1.37 3.63
N VAL A 83 4.75 -0.88 4.75
CA VAL A 83 6.16 -0.51 4.86
C VAL A 83 6.66 -0.77 6.27
N LYS A 84 7.90 -1.23 6.41
CA LYS A 84 8.61 -1.28 7.67
C LYS A 84 9.29 0.04 7.96
N VAL A 85 9.34 0.39 9.25
CA VAL A 85 9.92 1.64 9.72
C VAL A 85 10.79 1.37 10.93
N TRP A 86 11.96 1.99 10.96
CA TRP A 86 12.82 2.03 12.15
C TRP A 86 13.58 3.35 12.24
N ASN A 87 14.29 3.58 13.36
CA ASN A 87 14.99 4.82 13.66
C ASN A 87 14.10 6.05 13.42
N ALA A 88 12.83 5.95 13.87
CA ALA A 88 11.88 7.04 13.75
C ALA A 88 12.05 8.02 14.91
N GLU A 89 12.29 9.28 14.59
CA GLU A 89 12.48 10.36 15.55
C GLU A 89 11.72 11.61 15.09
N GLY A 90 11.31 12.45 16.04
CA GLY A 90 10.64 13.74 15.78
C GLY A 90 9.15 13.70 15.96
N ALA A 91 8.38 14.40 15.10
CA ALA A 91 6.96 14.60 15.31
C ALA A 91 6.10 13.55 14.59
N TRP A 92 6.17 13.48 13.26
CA TRP A 92 5.27 12.63 12.48
C TRP A 92 5.95 11.96 11.30
N LEU A 93 5.44 10.79 10.95
CA LEU A 93 5.61 10.15 9.65
C LEU A 93 4.25 9.75 9.10
N ALA A 94 4.14 9.53 7.78
CA ALA A 94 2.88 9.15 7.17
C ALA A 94 3.05 8.34 5.88
N ILE A 95 1.96 7.66 5.53
CA ILE A 95 1.70 7.17 4.17
C ILE A 95 0.71 8.13 3.53
N HIS A 96 1.07 8.70 2.38
CA HIS A 96 0.17 9.42 1.49
C HIS A 96 -0.45 8.47 0.46
N VAL A 97 -1.73 8.63 0.20
CA VAL A 97 -2.42 7.89 -0.86
C VAL A 97 -3.31 8.82 -1.68
N ARG A 98 -3.51 8.45 -2.95
CA ARG A 98 -4.22 9.28 -3.93
C ARG A 98 -3.72 10.73 -3.94
N TRP A 99 -2.40 10.85 -3.81
CA TRP A 99 -1.74 12.14 -3.81
C TRP A 99 -1.79 12.73 -5.22
N MET A 100 -2.49 13.84 -5.38
CA MET A 100 -2.62 14.59 -6.61
C MET A 100 -1.62 15.75 -6.65
N ASP A 101 -1.52 16.45 -5.53
CA ASP A 101 -0.58 17.53 -5.26
C ASP A 101 -0.45 17.75 -3.74
N ILE A 102 0.36 18.74 -3.35
CA ILE A 102 0.65 19.06 -1.95
C ILE A 102 -0.59 19.43 -1.13
N ASP A 103 -1.67 19.84 -1.77
CA ASP A 103 -2.90 20.29 -1.12
C ASP A 103 -4.07 19.31 -1.27
N ASN A 104 -3.88 18.20 -2.01
CA ASN A 104 -4.98 17.31 -2.37
C ASN A 104 -4.55 15.85 -2.28
N HIS A 105 -4.78 15.22 -1.12
CA HIS A 105 -4.45 13.80 -0.85
C HIS A 105 -5.14 13.29 0.42
N TYR A 106 -5.00 11.99 0.68
CA TYR A 106 -5.31 11.37 1.97
C TYR A 106 -4.03 10.89 2.64
N ASP A 107 -4.04 10.86 3.97
CA ASP A 107 -2.91 10.47 4.79
C ASP A 107 -3.30 9.50 5.90
N TRP A 108 -2.39 8.63 6.24
CA TRP A 108 -2.37 7.96 7.52
C TRP A 108 -1.09 8.33 8.27
N TRP A 109 -1.25 9.15 9.28
CA TRP A 109 -0.18 9.71 10.09
C TRP A 109 0.09 8.84 11.30
N ILE A 110 1.35 8.73 11.65
CA ILE A 110 1.83 8.21 12.93
C ILE A 110 2.41 9.38 13.71
N ASP A 111 1.71 9.77 14.77
CA ASP A 111 2.19 10.74 15.74
C ASP A 111 3.14 10.01 16.70
N LEU A 112 4.43 10.31 16.59
CA LEU A 112 5.46 9.63 17.37
C LEU A 112 5.44 10.04 18.85
N ALA A 113 5.06 11.28 19.14
CA ALA A 113 5.03 11.83 20.50
C ALA A 113 3.81 11.32 21.27
N ASN A 114 2.62 11.37 20.66
CA ASN A 114 1.37 10.95 21.30
C ASN A 114 1.07 9.47 21.12
N LYS A 115 1.83 8.75 20.27
CA LYS A 115 1.64 7.34 19.94
C LYS A 115 0.25 7.08 19.38
N GLN A 116 -0.10 7.82 18.34
CA GLN A 116 -1.40 7.76 17.70
C GLN A 116 -1.27 7.46 16.21
N GLY A 117 -2.30 6.81 15.67
CA GLY A 117 -2.50 6.63 14.24
C GLY A 117 -3.72 7.43 13.80
N ASP A 118 -3.53 8.36 12.85
CA ASP A 118 -4.52 9.36 12.50
C ASP A 118 -4.80 9.35 11.00
N LEU A 119 -6.07 9.21 10.60
CA LEU A 119 -6.47 9.40 9.21
C LEU A 119 -6.81 10.87 8.97
N TYR A 120 -6.26 11.41 7.91
CA TYR A 120 -6.47 12.78 7.44
C TYR A 120 -6.91 12.82 5.97
N ILE A 121 -7.58 13.91 5.64
CA ILE A 121 -7.72 14.39 4.26
C ILE A 121 -7.12 15.80 4.19
N LYS A 122 -6.37 16.09 3.14
CA LYS A 122 -5.93 17.44 2.79
C LYS A 122 -6.70 17.93 1.57
N LYS A 123 -7.46 19.00 1.72
CA LYS A 123 -8.16 19.75 0.66
C LYS A 123 -7.85 21.23 0.85
N GLY A 124 -6.64 21.63 0.42
CA GLY A 124 -6.04 22.92 0.78
C GLY A 124 -5.55 22.95 2.23
N ALA A 125 -6.35 22.48 3.17
CA ALA A 125 -6.00 22.35 4.59
C ALA A 125 -6.21 20.93 5.09
N TYR A 126 -5.44 20.54 6.11
CA TYR A 126 -5.60 19.24 6.78
C TYR A 126 -6.89 19.18 7.61
N ALA A 127 -7.61 18.08 7.50
CA ALA A 127 -8.76 17.75 8.34
C ALA A 127 -8.62 16.32 8.87
N GLN A 128 -8.43 16.21 10.19
CA GLN A 128 -8.40 14.92 10.89
C GLN A 128 -9.76 14.22 10.82
N LYS A 129 -9.77 12.95 10.55
CA LYS A 129 -10.98 12.12 10.40
C LYS A 129 -11.12 11.09 11.52
N THR A 130 -10.01 10.47 11.92
CA THR A 130 -9.95 9.56 13.05
C THR A 130 -8.65 9.76 13.78
N VAL A 131 -8.64 9.40 15.07
CA VAL A 131 -7.44 9.35 15.91
C VAL A 131 -7.57 8.20 16.90
N ASP A 132 -6.59 7.31 16.92
CA ASP A 132 -6.57 6.14 17.81
C ASP A 132 -5.17 5.86 18.32
N ASN A 133 -5.07 5.37 19.56
CA ASN A 133 -3.79 5.02 20.16
C ASN A 133 -3.20 3.76 19.52
N ILE A 134 -1.88 3.78 19.32
CA ILE A 134 -1.10 2.65 18.85
C ILE A 134 -0.05 2.22 19.88
N PRO A 135 0.31 0.91 19.96
CA PRO A 135 1.32 0.42 20.89
C PRO A 135 2.75 0.68 20.37
N LEU A 136 3.06 1.95 20.09
CA LEU A 136 4.32 2.38 19.50
C LEU A 136 5.47 2.30 20.49
N ASP A 137 6.54 1.59 20.11
CA ASP A 137 7.87 1.66 20.72
C ASP A 137 8.87 2.08 19.64
N ILE A 138 9.23 3.37 19.61
CA ILE A 138 10.12 3.95 18.58
C ILE A 138 11.54 3.36 18.58
N LYS A 139 11.91 2.59 19.62
CA LYS A 139 13.21 1.89 19.70
C LYS A 139 13.19 0.57 18.95
N LYS A 140 12.05 0.14 18.46
CA LYS A 140 11.87 -1.10 17.72
C LYS A 140 11.39 -0.80 16.31
N GLU A 141 11.68 -1.72 15.40
CA GLU A 141 11.05 -1.78 14.11
C GLU A 141 9.54 -2.00 14.26
N PHE A 142 8.75 -1.36 13.42
CA PHE A 142 7.31 -1.56 13.31
C PHE A 142 6.87 -1.50 11.84
N SER A 143 5.71 -2.07 11.54
CA SER A 143 5.10 -1.92 10.22
C SER A 143 3.88 -1.01 10.28
N ILE A 144 3.70 -0.25 9.21
CA ILE A 144 2.51 0.55 8.95
C ILE A 144 1.93 0.16 7.61
N LYS A 145 0.57 0.08 7.54
CA LYS A 145 -0.13 -0.25 6.30
C LYS A 145 -1.37 0.62 6.16
N LEU A 146 -1.58 1.11 4.94
CA LEU A 146 -2.81 1.81 4.58
C LEU A 146 -3.50 1.07 3.45
N VAL A 147 -4.75 0.71 3.65
CA VAL A 147 -5.61 0.05 2.66
C VAL A 147 -6.64 1.05 2.15
N VAL A 148 -6.81 1.10 0.83
CA VAL A 148 -7.79 1.93 0.14
C VAL A 148 -8.73 1.03 -0.65
N GLU A 149 -10.00 0.99 -0.25
CA GLU A 149 -11.07 0.23 -0.91
C GLU A 149 -12.24 1.16 -1.23
N GLY A 150 -12.48 1.42 -2.50
CA GLY A 150 -13.41 2.47 -2.92
C GLY A 150 -13.00 3.83 -2.34
N PHE A 151 -13.79 4.35 -1.42
CA PHE A 151 -13.48 5.57 -0.66
C PHE A 151 -13.32 5.32 0.84
N THR A 152 -13.08 4.07 1.23
CA THR A 152 -12.77 3.68 2.60
C THR A 152 -11.27 3.54 2.75
N LEU A 153 -10.71 4.19 3.77
CA LEU A 153 -9.32 4.11 4.17
C LEU A 153 -9.24 3.36 5.49
N SER A 154 -8.32 2.41 5.60
CA SER A 154 -8.09 1.64 6.83
C SER A 154 -6.60 1.60 7.16
N GLY A 155 -6.23 2.13 8.32
CA GLY A 155 -4.87 2.18 8.83
C GLY A 155 -4.55 0.99 9.74
N TYR A 156 -3.36 0.42 9.57
CA TYR A 156 -2.89 -0.75 10.33
C TYR A 156 -1.51 -0.50 10.91
N PHE A 157 -1.33 -0.88 12.16
CA PHE A 157 -0.05 -0.86 12.86
C PHE A 157 0.34 -2.27 13.30
N ASN A 158 1.52 -2.76 12.89
CA ASN A 158 1.98 -4.13 13.12
C ASN A 158 0.92 -5.19 12.78
N GLY A 159 0.27 -5.05 11.62
CA GLY A 159 -0.75 -5.95 11.10
C GLY A 159 -2.13 -5.83 11.76
N LYS A 160 -2.27 -5.04 12.84
CA LYS A 160 -3.56 -4.83 13.50
C LYS A 160 -4.22 -3.56 12.95
N GLN A 161 -5.48 -3.67 12.52
CA GLN A 161 -6.27 -2.49 12.13
C GLN A 161 -6.46 -1.58 13.34
N ILE A 162 -6.14 -0.31 13.17
CA ILE A 162 -6.25 0.73 14.18
C ILE A 162 -7.53 1.53 13.95
N ASN A 163 -7.67 2.08 12.75
CA ASN A 163 -8.81 2.92 12.44
C ASN A 163 -9.27 2.74 10.98
N THR A 164 -10.47 3.22 10.71
CA THR A 164 -11.04 3.25 9.37
C THR A 164 -11.92 4.48 9.23
N TRP A 165 -11.97 5.02 8.01
CA TRP A 165 -12.81 6.16 7.67
C TRP A 165 -13.26 6.06 6.22
N GLN A 166 -14.52 6.41 5.97
CA GLN A 166 -15.09 6.51 4.63
C GLN A 166 -15.29 7.95 4.22
N ASP A 167 -14.66 8.35 3.12
CA ASP A 167 -14.92 9.66 2.50
C ASP A 167 -16.25 9.63 1.71
N LYS A 168 -17.32 10.14 2.33
CA LYS A 168 -18.65 10.21 1.72
C LYS A 168 -18.73 11.22 0.56
N GLU A 169 -17.82 12.20 0.55
CA GLU A 169 -17.72 13.21 -0.51
C GLU A 169 -17.02 12.66 -1.76
N LYS A 170 -16.30 11.53 -1.63
CA LYS A 170 -15.56 10.89 -2.72
C LYS A 170 -14.57 11.85 -3.37
N SER A 171 -13.79 12.55 -2.56
CA SER A 171 -12.96 13.69 -2.94
C SER A 171 -11.88 13.35 -3.96
N PHE A 172 -11.12 12.26 -3.72
CA PHE A 172 -10.03 11.87 -4.60
C PHE A 172 -10.22 10.41 -5.07
N LYS A 173 -10.24 10.18 -6.39
CA LYS A 173 -10.42 8.84 -6.99
C LYS A 173 -9.10 8.14 -7.28
N THR A 174 -8.11 8.92 -7.68
CA THR A 174 -6.80 8.44 -8.15
C THR A 174 -5.72 9.38 -7.63
N GLY A 175 -4.48 8.96 -7.76
CA GLY A 175 -3.29 9.72 -7.38
C GLY A 175 -2.14 8.74 -7.13
N VAL A 176 -0.98 9.27 -6.83
CA VAL A 176 0.21 8.47 -6.51
C VAL A 176 0.28 8.18 -5.01
N ILE A 177 1.23 7.35 -4.62
CA ILE A 177 1.48 6.93 -3.24
C ILE A 177 2.73 7.66 -2.75
N GLY A 178 2.80 7.98 -1.46
CA GLY A 178 3.97 8.63 -0.87
C GLY A 178 4.33 8.13 0.51
N LEU A 179 5.61 8.30 0.84
CA LEU A 179 6.12 8.23 2.20
C LEU A 179 6.49 9.64 2.65
N PHE A 180 6.29 9.91 3.92
CA PHE A 180 6.39 11.26 4.45
C PHE A 180 7.03 11.28 5.83
N VAL A 181 7.80 12.33 6.11
CA VAL A 181 8.32 12.69 7.42
C VAL A 181 8.11 14.17 7.67
N TRP A 182 7.85 14.55 8.93
CA TRP A 182 7.68 15.93 9.35
C TRP A 182 8.34 16.20 10.70
N GLN A 183 9.17 17.23 10.74
CA GLN A 183 9.91 17.62 11.94
C GLN A 183 10.66 16.43 12.58
N GLY A 184 11.32 15.62 11.73
CA GLY A 184 11.98 14.43 12.21
C GLY A 184 12.65 13.62 11.12
N GLU A 185 12.90 12.36 11.42
CA GLU A 185 13.49 11.40 10.50
C GLU A 185 12.93 9.99 10.71
N ALA A 186 13.00 9.17 9.67
CA ALA A 186 12.71 7.73 9.75
C ALA A 186 13.41 6.99 8.61
N ILE A 187 13.65 5.70 8.80
CA ILE A 187 14.08 4.79 7.74
C ILE A 187 12.91 3.88 7.37
N PHE A 188 12.61 3.81 6.08
CA PHE A 188 11.56 3.01 5.48
C PHE A 188 12.17 1.89 4.63
N ASP A 189 11.60 0.68 4.71
CA ASP A 189 12.07 -0.49 3.96
C ASP A 189 10.94 -1.51 3.73
N ASP A 190 11.24 -2.59 3.01
CA ASP A 190 10.30 -3.68 2.70
C ASP A 190 8.94 -3.13 2.23
N ILE A 191 8.99 -2.16 1.29
CA ILE A 191 7.80 -1.50 0.78
C ILE A 191 7.06 -2.47 -0.14
N VAL A 192 5.79 -2.74 0.20
CA VAL A 192 4.91 -3.61 -0.58
C VAL A 192 3.65 -2.84 -0.97
N ILE A 193 3.38 -2.75 -2.27
CA ILE A 193 2.16 -2.15 -2.80
C ILE A 193 1.41 -3.21 -3.59
N GLU A 194 0.15 -3.45 -3.23
CA GLU A 194 -0.70 -4.46 -3.85
C GLU A 194 -1.99 -3.83 -4.38
N GLY A 195 -2.35 -4.14 -5.62
CA GLY A 195 -3.58 -3.63 -6.22
C GLY A 195 -3.78 -4.18 -7.63
N GLU A 196 -5.01 -4.11 -8.14
CA GLU A 196 -5.38 -4.71 -9.43
C GLU A 196 -4.52 -4.20 -10.61
N ASN A 197 -4.18 -2.92 -10.60
CA ASN A 197 -3.43 -2.28 -11.69
C ASN A 197 -1.98 -1.94 -11.29
N VAL A 198 -1.51 -2.45 -10.15
CA VAL A 198 -0.12 -2.29 -9.73
C VAL A 198 0.76 -3.19 -10.60
N PRO A 199 1.83 -2.68 -11.22
CA PRO A 199 2.74 -3.52 -12.00
C PRO A 199 3.48 -4.49 -11.07
N GLY A 200 3.42 -5.79 -11.38
CA GLY A 200 4.19 -6.78 -10.62
C GLY A 200 5.67 -6.70 -10.96
N ASN A 201 6.52 -6.61 -9.94
CA ASN A 201 7.98 -6.76 -10.07
C ASN A 201 8.54 -7.99 -9.35
N LEU A 202 7.67 -8.87 -8.84
CA LEU A 202 8.06 -10.05 -8.07
C LEU A 202 8.95 -11.06 -8.83
N ALA A 203 8.91 -11.05 -10.17
CA ALA A 203 9.67 -12.01 -10.98
C ALA A 203 11.20 -11.86 -10.83
N VAL A 204 11.69 -10.66 -10.47
CA VAL A 204 13.11 -10.39 -10.31
C VAL A 204 13.56 -10.69 -8.87
N ASN A 205 12.75 -10.34 -7.88
CA ASN A 205 13.13 -10.45 -6.46
C ASN A 205 12.91 -11.84 -5.86
N ALA A 206 11.94 -12.63 -6.35
CA ALA A 206 11.73 -14.00 -5.87
C ALA A 206 12.94 -14.92 -6.07
N ARG A 207 13.71 -14.73 -7.15
CA ARG A 207 14.95 -15.50 -7.37
C ARG A 207 16.05 -15.15 -6.38
N ASN A 208 16.19 -13.87 -6.03
CA ASN A 208 17.22 -13.41 -5.09
C ASN A 208 16.84 -13.78 -3.65
N LYS A 209 15.57 -13.62 -3.24
CA LYS A 209 15.11 -14.02 -1.88
C LYS A 209 15.20 -15.54 -1.65
N LEU A 210 14.91 -16.37 -2.66
CA LEU A 210 15.08 -17.81 -2.55
C LEU A 210 16.54 -18.21 -2.40
N THR A 211 17.46 -17.59 -3.13
CA THR A 211 18.90 -17.87 -3.02
C THR A 211 19.47 -17.42 -1.68
N ASP A 212 19.06 -16.28 -1.14
CA ASP A 212 19.50 -15.81 0.17
C ASP A 212 18.92 -16.65 1.32
N THR A 213 17.66 -17.01 1.25
CA THR A 213 17.02 -17.88 2.24
C THR A 213 17.67 -19.26 2.24
N TRP A 214 17.94 -19.86 1.07
CA TRP A 214 18.67 -21.13 0.95
C TRP A 214 20.12 -21.00 1.37
N GLY A 215 20.76 -19.88 1.11
CA GLY A 215 22.13 -19.57 1.57
C GLY A 215 22.23 -19.44 3.08
N ARG A 216 21.24 -18.87 3.76
CA ARG A 216 21.14 -18.81 5.23
C ARG A 216 20.85 -20.15 5.85
N ILE A 217 19.93 -20.93 5.29
CA ILE A 217 19.61 -22.29 5.74
C ILE A 217 20.83 -23.20 5.64
N ARG A 218 21.58 -23.17 4.54
CA ARG A 218 22.81 -23.98 4.39
C ARG A 218 23.92 -23.57 5.37
N ARG A 219 24.04 -22.28 5.70
CA ARG A 219 25.02 -21.80 6.70
C ARG A 219 24.60 -22.16 8.13
N GLY A 220 23.30 -22.18 8.44
CA GLY A 220 22.78 -22.59 9.74
C GLY A 220 22.84 -24.10 9.99
N LEU A 221 22.95 -24.92 8.94
CA LEU A 221 23.11 -26.37 9.02
C LEU A 221 24.59 -26.82 9.03
N ALA A 222 25.54 -25.89 8.94
CA ALA A 222 26.98 -26.15 8.89
C ALA A 222 27.71 -25.75 10.20
N MET A 223 27.03 -25.75 11.33
CA MET A 223 27.70 -25.62 12.64
C MET A 223 27.53 -26.90 13.46
N PRO A 224 28.63 -27.43 14.01
CA PRO A 224 28.68 -28.68 14.74
C PRO A 224 27.92 -28.69 16.06
#